data_f17508b15e4599a73407026f8e2ff51b
#
_entry.id   f17508b15e4599a73407026f8e2ff51b
#
_cell.length_a   1.000
_cell.length_b   1.000
_cell.length_c   1.000
_cell.angle_alpha   90.00
_cell.angle_beta   90.00
_cell.angle_gamma   90.00
#
_symmetry.space_group_name_H-M   'P 1'
#
loop_
_entity.id
_entity.type
_entity.pdbx_description
1 polymer ?
#
loop_
_entity_poly.entity_id
_entity_poly.type
_entity_poly.pdbx_seq_one_letter_code
_entity_poly.pdbx_strand_id
1 'polypeptide(L)'
;MADPKTILEFVKKNGVKMLDLRFTDLPGLQHHVSYPIDQLSEASFDEGFGMDGSSIRGWAAIHESDMLLIPDPTTYMLDPFTEIPTLVMVCDVVDPVTKQRYDRDPRYIAKKAEMYLSSTGLADTAFFGAEAEFFIFDNVRFDQREQHGFYFIDAEEGRWNSGRVENNLGYRPRYKEGYFPVPPTDHYQDLRSEMVLTMQNCGLEVECHHHEVATGGQTEIDLKFDSLVRSADHMMLYKYIAKNTANQYGKTVTFMPKPIYGDNGSGMHTHQSLWKGGKPLFAGDGYAGISQLALWYIGGLIAHGPALAAIIAPTTNSYKRLVPGFEAPVNLAYSRRNRSAACRIPMYSASPKAKRVEFRPPDPSCNPYMAFAAMMMAGLDGVENKMDPGQPLDKDIYDLGPEELAKVPSMPGSLEDALNALENDHAFLLKGDVFTEELLSTYMEYKRTKEVDAVRLRPHPYEFALYYDI
;
A
#
# COMPACT_ATOMS: atom_id res chain seq x y z
N MET A 1 -4.00 13.99 -23.23
CA MET A 1 -4.56 13.87 -21.87
C MET A 1 -6.06 13.97 -22.02
N ALA A 2 -6.83 13.17 -21.26
CA ALA A 2 -8.28 13.30 -21.28
C ALA A 2 -8.67 14.67 -20.69
N ASP A 3 -9.50 15.40 -21.42
CA ASP A 3 -10.07 16.68 -21.00
C ASP A 3 -11.59 16.53 -20.73
N PRO A 4 -12.25 17.51 -20.13
CA PRO A 4 -13.70 17.44 -19.85
C PRO A 4 -14.57 17.06 -21.05
N LYS A 5 -14.23 17.54 -22.26
CA LYS A 5 -14.99 17.25 -23.49
C LYS A 5 -14.87 15.78 -23.86
N THR A 6 -13.65 15.24 -23.82
CA THR A 6 -13.39 13.82 -24.04
C THR A 6 -14.22 12.95 -23.09
N ILE A 7 -14.34 13.34 -21.81
CA ILE A 7 -15.16 12.61 -20.83
C ILE A 7 -16.65 12.65 -21.19
N LEU A 8 -17.17 13.81 -21.56
CA LEU A 8 -18.59 13.95 -21.95
C LEU A 8 -18.92 13.18 -23.25
N GLU A 9 -17.97 13.07 -24.18
CA GLU A 9 -18.11 12.23 -25.37
C GLU A 9 -18.10 10.74 -24.98
N PHE A 10 -17.20 10.32 -24.09
CA PHE A 10 -17.14 8.98 -23.56
C PHE A 10 -18.45 8.58 -22.88
N VAL A 11 -19.03 9.45 -22.05
CA VAL A 11 -20.32 9.27 -21.38
C VAL A 11 -21.44 8.98 -22.39
N LYS A 12 -21.53 9.81 -23.45
CA LYS A 12 -22.55 9.63 -24.51
C LYS A 12 -22.34 8.33 -25.28
N LYS A 13 -21.10 8.03 -25.67
CA LYS A 13 -20.75 6.84 -26.45
C LYS A 13 -21.07 5.54 -25.71
N ASN A 14 -20.84 5.50 -24.39
CA ASN A 14 -21.01 4.28 -23.59
C ASN A 14 -22.37 4.23 -22.88
N GLY A 15 -23.27 5.18 -23.11
CA GLY A 15 -24.61 5.19 -22.50
C GLY A 15 -24.60 5.26 -20.98
N VAL A 16 -23.59 5.92 -20.41
CA VAL A 16 -23.41 6.07 -18.96
C VAL A 16 -24.64 6.71 -18.33
N LYS A 17 -25.04 6.24 -17.15
CA LYS A 17 -26.20 6.71 -16.39
C LYS A 17 -25.85 7.31 -15.05
N MET A 18 -24.75 6.84 -14.43
CA MET A 18 -24.30 7.29 -13.11
C MET A 18 -22.87 7.79 -13.18
N LEU A 19 -22.57 8.76 -12.34
CA LEU A 19 -21.22 9.24 -12.04
C LEU A 19 -20.88 8.79 -10.63
N ASP A 20 -19.71 8.18 -10.44
CA ASP A 20 -19.18 7.74 -9.15
C ASP A 20 -17.85 8.44 -8.85
N LEU A 21 -17.85 9.31 -7.86
CA LEU A 21 -16.70 10.12 -7.45
C LEU A 21 -16.02 9.47 -6.26
N ARG A 22 -14.74 9.14 -6.41
CA ARG A 22 -13.96 8.40 -5.40
C ARG A 22 -12.86 9.27 -4.80
N PHE A 23 -12.64 9.09 -3.51
CA PHE A 23 -11.58 9.74 -2.74
C PHE A 23 -11.13 8.82 -1.61
N THR A 24 -10.02 9.15 -0.95
CA THR A 24 -9.42 8.27 0.07
C THR A 24 -9.27 9.02 1.38
N ASP A 25 -9.67 8.42 2.51
CA ASP A 25 -9.48 9.01 3.83
C ASP A 25 -8.02 8.89 4.33
N LEU A 26 -7.72 9.54 5.43
CA LEU A 26 -6.37 9.57 5.99
C LEU A 26 -5.82 8.16 6.33
N PRO A 27 -6.58 7.24 6.95
CA PRO A 27 -6.13 5.86 7.14
C PRO A 27 -5.98 5.01 5.86
N GLY A 28 -6.54 5.42 4.73
CA GLY A 28 -6.40 4.74 3.44
C GLY A 28 -7.63 3.97 2.96
N LEU A 29 -8.82 4.17 3.55
CA LEU A 29 -10.05 3.63 3.02
C LEU A 29 -10.56 4.50 1.87
N GLN A 30 -10.95 3.86 0.76
CA GLN A 30 -11.60 4.55 -0.35
C GLN A 30 -13.08 4.74 -0.04
N HIS A 31 -13.56 5.96 -0.28
CA HIS A 31 -14.94 6.39 -0.18
C HIS A 31 -15.46 6.77 -1.57
N HIS A 32 -16.78 6.80 -1.71
CA HIS A 32 -17.42 7.26 -2.94
C HIS A 32 -18.75 7.95 -2.68
N VAL A 33 -19.17 8.73 -3.66
CA VAL A 33 -20.52 9.28 -3.75
C VAL A 33 -20.96 9.25 -5.21
N SER A 34 -22.21 8.85 -5.45
CA SER A 34 -22.75 8.70 -6.80
C SER A 34 -23.79 9.75 -7.11
N TYR A 35 -23.74 10.27 -8.34
CA TYR A 35 -24.70 11.25 -8.89
C TYR A 35 -25.34 10.70 -10.17
N PRO A 36 -26.57 11.13 -10.52
CA PRO A 36 -27.06 10.97 -11.89
C PRO A 36 -26.12 11.65 -12.88
N ILE A 37 -25.91 11.05 -14.04
CA ILE A 37 -24.89 11.52 -15.00
C ILE A 37 -25.20 12.92 -15.58
N ASP A 38 -26.44 13.36 -15.56
CA ASP A 38 -26.87 14.69 -16.01
C ASP A 38 -26.37 15.82 -15.09
N GLN A 39 -25.87 15.50 -13.89
CA GLN A 39 -25.18 16.45 -13.03
C GLN A 39 -23.73 16.73 -13.49
N LEU A 40 -23.18 15.94 -14.43
CA LEU A 40 -21.83 16.15 -14.95
C LEU A 40 -21.86 17.10 -16.14
N SER A 41 -21.12 18.19 -16.04
CA SER A 41 -20.91 19.19 -17.09
C SER A 41 -19.43 19.54 -17.21
N GLU A 42 -19.02 20.32 -18.21
CA GLU A 42 -17.65 20.84 -18.29
C GLU A 42 -17.30 21.66 -17.04
N ALA A 43 -18.22 22.43 -16.50
CA ALA A 43 -18.02 23.25 -15.31
C ALA A 43 -17.76 22.41 -14.05
N SER A 44 -18.28 21.19 -14.00
CA SER A 44 -18.10 20.31 -12.82
C SER A 44 -16.64 19.96 -12.54
N PHE A 45 -15.75 20.06 -13.53
CA PHE A 45 -14.31 19.79 -13.34
C PHE A 45 -13.57 20.97 -12.69
N ASP A 46 -14.15 22.15 -12.63
CA ASP A 46 -13.62 23.33 -11.96
C ASP A 46 -14.42 23.67 -10.68
N GLU A 47 -15.74 23.54 -10.75
CA GLU A 47 -16.65 23.89 -9.64
C GLU A 47 -16.74 22.79 -8.58
N GLY A 48 -16.60 21.51 -9.00
CA GLY A 48 -16.65 20.34 -8.15
C GLY A 48 -18.05 19.97 -7.65
N PHE A 49 -18.10 18.98 -6.76
CA PHE A 49 -19.29 18.45 -6.12
C PHE A 49 -19.17 18.58 -4.61
N GLY A 50 -20.21 19.14 -3.96
CA GLY A 50 -20.20 19.35 -2.52
C GLY A 50 -20.31 18.04 -1.72
N MET A 51 -19.57 17.95 -0.62
CA MET A 51 -19.65 16.84 0.34
C MET A 51 -19.38 17.30 1.77
N ASP A 52 -19.83 16.50 2.75
CA ASP A 52 -19.53 16.67 4.17
C ASP A 52 -18.24 15.94 4.56
N GLY A 53 -17.16 16.69 4.78
CA GLY A 53 -15.86 16.16 5.20
C GLY A 53 -15.79 15.76 6.67
N SER A 54 -16.75 16.18 7.53
CA SER A 54 -16.71 15.87 8.96
C SER A 54 -16.99 14.40 9.28
N SER A 55 -17.63 13.71 8.35
CA SER A 55 -17.88 12.27 8.43
C SER A 55 -16.73 11.40 7.94
N ILE A 56 -15.65 12.02 7.45
CA ILE A 56 -14.47 11.34 6.90
C ILE A 56 -13.38 11.26 7.98
N ARG A 57 -12.83 10.06 8.16
CA ARG A 57 -11.82 9.80 9.20
C ARG A 57 -10.54 10.61 9.01
N GLY A 58 -10.15 11.35 10.04
CA GLY A 58 -8.94 12.16 10.06
C GLY A 58 -9.06 13.50 9.29
N TRP A 59 -10.27 13.87 8.81
CA TRP A 59 -10.53 15.14 8.11
C TRP A 59 -11.05 16.22 9.05
N ALA A 60 -11.92 17.10 8.52
CA ALA A 60 -12.39 18.30 9.19
C ALA A 60 -13.27 18.03 10.42
N ALA A 61 -13.35 19.03 11.28
CA ALA A 61 -14.33 19.07 12.35
C ALA A 61 -15.71 19.54 11.82
N ILE A 62 -16.76 19.30 12.60
CA ILE A 62 -18.17 19.59 12.22
C ILE A 62 -18.41 21.06 11.79
N HIS A 63 -17.62 22.01 12.32
CA HIS A 63 -17.78 23.42 12.01
C HIS A 63 -17.04 23.90 10.74
N GLU A 64 -16.29 23.00 10.10
CA GLU A 64 -15.57 23.21 8.82
C GLU A 64 -15.81 22.05 7.86
N SER A 65 -17.06 21.55 7.82
CA SER A 65 -17.38 20.28 7.17
C SER A 65 -17.49 20.33 5.67
N ASP A 66 -17.83 21.50 5.10
CA ASP A 66 -18.09 21.61 3.67
C ASP A 66 -16.79 21.47 2.86
N MET A 67 -16.79 20.53 1.91
CA MET A 67 -15.69 20.24 1.00
C MET A 67 -16.20 20.10 -0.43
N LEU A 68 -15.31 20.26 -1.40
CA LEU A 68 -15.59 20.00 -2.81
C LEU A 68 -14.73 18.84 -3.31
N LEU A 69 -15.37 17.92 -4.02
CA LEU A 69 -14.71 16.89 -4.82
C LEU A 69 -14.51 17.40 -6.25
N ILE A 70 -13.26 17.56 -6.66
CA ILE A 70 -12.90 17.97 -8.02
C ILE A 70 -12.47 16.71 -8.81
N PRO A 71 -13.27 16.26 -9.79
CA PRO A 71 -12.95 15.05 -10.55
C PRO A 71 -11.67 15.22 -11.37
N ASP A 72 -10.77 14.25 -11.30
CA ASP A 72 -9.60 14.21 -12.16
C ASP A 72 -9.92 13.45 -13.46
N PRO A 73 -10.02 14.14 -14.60
CA PRO A 73 -10.41 13.51 -15.87
C PRO A 73 -9.39 12.48 -16.38
N THR A 74 -8.17 12.45 -15.84
CA THR A 74 -7.15 11.45 -16.24
C THR A 74 -7.36 10.08 -15.62
N THR A 75 -8.28 9.97 -14.64
CA THR A 75 -8.54 8.75 -13.86
C THR A 75 -9.84 8.06 -14.26
N TYR A 76 -10.53 8.56 -15.29
CA TYR A 76 -11.84 8.06 -15.68
C TYR A 76 -11.82 6.58 -16.14
N MET A 77 -12.84 5.86 -15.74
CA MET A 77 -13.11 4.51 -16.23
C MET A 77 -14.59 4.18 -16.19
N LEU A 78 -15.01 3.17 -16.96
CA LEU A 78 -16.32 2.54 -16.78
C LEU A 78 -16.20 1.47 -15.69
N ASP A 79 -17.07 1.51 -14.67
CA ASP A 79 -17.05 0.52 -13.59
C ASP A 79 -17.43 -0.87 -14.11
N PRO A 80 -16.57 -1.89 -13.98
CA PRO A 80 -16.85 -3.23 -14.52
C PRO A 80 -17.80 -4.06 -13.63
N PHE A 81 -18.16 -3.57 -12.43
CA PHE A 81 -18.93 -4.33 -11.44
C PHE A 81 -20.34 -3.84 -11.23
N THR A 82 -20.70 -2.68 -11.76
CA THR A 82 -22.04 -2.13 -11.63
C THR A 82 -22.96 -2.57 -12.79
N GLU A 83 -24.20 -2.97 -12.47
CA GLU A 83 -25.21 -3.32 -13.50
C GLU A 83 -25.61 -2.09 -14.33
N ILE A 84 -25.67 -0.93 -13.69
CA ILE A 84 -25.95 0.35 -14.36
C ILE A 84 -24.63 0.94 -14.84
N PRO A 85 -24.49 1.30 -16.13
CA PRO A 85 -23.26 1.91 -16.65
C PRO A 85 -22.86 3.15 -15.85
N THR A 86 -21.76 3.05 -15.13
CA THR A 86 -21.27 4.06 -14.17
C THR A 86 -19.88 4.54 -14.57
N LEU A 87 -19.73 5.85 -14.72
CA LEU A 87 -18.42 6.49 -14.88
C LEU A 87 -17.80 6.70 -13.51
N VAL A 88 -16.59 6.20 -13.31
CA VAL A 88 -15.80 6.43 -12.09
C VAL A 88 -14.72 7.44 -12.37
N MET A 89 -14.49 8.36 -11.44
CA MET A 89 -13.32 9.24 -11.41
C MET A 89 -12.79 9.40 -9.98
N VAL A 90 -11.47 9.46 -9.83
CA VAL A 90 -10.82 9.84 -8.57
C VAL A 90 -10.83 11.36 -8.45
N CYS A 91 -11.08 11.87 -7.25
CA CYS A 91 -11.19 13.30 -6.99
C CYS A 91 -10.03 13.83 -6.14
N ASP A 92 -9.70 15.07 -6.38
CA ASP A 92 -8.99 15.91 -5.42
C ASP A 92 -10.00 16.60 -4.51
N VAL A 93 -9.59 16.92 -3.29
CA VAL A 93 -10.45 17.60 -2.30
C VAL A 93 -10.03 19.06 -2.15
N VAL A 94 -11.02 19.95 -2.14
CA VAL A 94 -10.81 21.40 -2.14
C VAL A 94 -11.74 22.05 -1.09
N ASP A 95 -11.20 23.04 -0.39
CA ASP A 95 -11.98 23.91 0.48
C ASP A 95 -12.89 24.82 -0.38
N PRO A 96 -14.20 24.87 -0.12
CA PRO A 96 -15.15 25.62 -0.98
C PRO A 96 -14.99 27.14 -0.90
N VAL A 97 -14.44 27.67 0.21
CA VAL A 97 -14.29 29.09 0.47
C VAL A 97 -12.99 29.62 -0.10
N THR A 98 -11.87 28.98 0.27
CA THR A 98 -10.53 29.41 -0.15
C THR A 98 -10.16 28.93 -1.54
N LYS A 99 -10.85 27.91 -2.05
CA LYS A 99 -10.54 27.19 -3.31
C LYS A 99 -9.14 26.55 -3.30
N GLN A 100 -8.55 26.41 -2.13
CA GLN A 100 -7.28 25.71 -1.97
C GLN A 100 -7.51 24.21 -1.79
N ARG A 101 -6.54 23.41 -2.21
CA ARG A 101 -6.55 21.97 -2.00
C ARG A 101 -6.47 21.66 -0.51
N TYR A 102 -7.17 20.61 -0.08
CA TYR A 102 -7.23 20.24 1.32
C TYR A 102 -5.97 19.50 1.75
N ASP A 103 -5.26 20.01 2.76
CA ASP A 103 -3.96 19.49 3.19
C ASP A 103 -3.99 18.08 3.79
N ARG A 104 -5.17 17.62 4.25
CA ARG A 104 -5.35 16.26 4.77
C ARG A 104 -5.88 15.28 3.71
N ASP A 105 -6.00 15.70 2.45
CA ASP A 105 -6.27 14.80 1.34
C ASP A 105 -4.99 14.01 1.01
N PRO A 106 -4.97 12.66 1.19
CA PRO A 106 -3.78 11.86 0.92
C PRO A 106 -3.29 11.97 -0.53
N ARG A 107 -4.21 12.11 -1.49
CA ARG A 107 -3.84 12.27 -2.90
C ARG A 107 -3.12 13.60 -3.14
N TYR A 108 -3.53 14.65 -2.44
CA TYR A 108 -2.83 15.94 -2.52
C TYR A 108 -1.44 15.89 -1.87
N ILE A 109 -1.27 15.13 -0.77
CA ILE A 109 0.07 14.89 -0.19
C ILE A 109 1.00 14.26 -1.24
N ALA A 110 0.53 13.24 -1.95
CA ALA A 110 1.30 12.61 -3.03
C ALA A 110 1.64 13.61 -4.16
N LYS A 111 0.70 14.47 -4.55
CA LYS A 111 0.93 15.54 -5.53
C LYS A 111 1.95 16.58 -5.03
N LYS A 112 1.87 16.99 -3.76
CA LYS A 112 2.87 17.89 -3.14
C LYS A 112 4.26 17.27 -3.15
N ALA A 113 4.37 15.96 -2.93
CA ALA A 113 5.64 15.26 -2.99
C ALA A 113 6.26 15.29 -4.41
N GLU A 114 5.48 15.05 -5.47
CA GLU A 114 5.96 15.20 -6.87
C GLU A 114 6.37 16.65 -7.19
N MET A 115 5.58 17.62 -6.72
CA MET A 115 5.92 19.05 -6.89
C MET A 115 7.22 19.40 -6.16
N TYR A 116 7.41 18.90 -4.94
CA TYR A 116 8.63 19.11 -4.17
C TYR A 116 9.84 18.51 -4.89
N LEU A 117 9.75 17.25 -5.35
CA LEU A 117 10.81 16.62 -6.13
C LEU A 117 11.25 17.50 -7.30
N SER A 118 10.28 17.99 -8.08
CA SER A 118 10.55 18.85 -9.23
C SER A 118 11.21 20.18 -8.83
N SER A 119 10.80 20.77 -7.70
CA SER A 119 11.33 22.02 -7.18
C SER A 119 12.78 21.93 -6.71
N THR A 120 13.24 20.74 -6.27
CA THR A 120 14.63 20.51 -5.89
C THR A 120 15.59 20.61 -7.07
N GLY A 121 15.09 20.47 -8.29
CA GLY A 121 15.91 20.39 -9.51
C GLY A 121 16.75 19.09 -9.60
N LEU A 122 16.62 18.17 -8.65
CA LEU A 122 17.33 16.90 -8.65
C LEU A 122 16.77 15.94 -9.72
N ALA A 123 15.46 15.76 -9.72
CA ALA A 123 14.72 14.90 -10.62
C ALA A 123 13.41 15.56 -11.02
N ASP A 124 12.77 15.07 -12.08
CA ASP A 124 11.44 15.52 -12.53
C ASP A 124 10.39 14.43 -12.41
N THR A 125 10.81 13.18 -12.22
CA THR A 125 9.91 12.04 -12.11
C THR A 125 10.44 11.03 -11.09
N ALA A 126 9.55 10.59 -10.20
CA ALA A 126 9.77 9.43 -9.35
C ALA A 126 8.82 8.32 -9.79
N PHE A 127 9.37 7.16 -10.14
CA PHE A 127 8.60 5.97 -10.45
C PHE A 127 8.48 5.06 -9.24
N PHE A 128 7.26 4.56 -9.04
CA PHE A 128 6.91 3.61 -8.00
C PHE A 128 6.23 2.39 -8.62
N GLY A 129 6.64 1.19 -8.21
CA GLY A 129 6.02 -0.09 -8.55
C GLY A 129 5.82 -0.88 -7.28
N ALA A 130 4.57 -1.20 -6.96
CA ALA A 130 4.23 -1.91 -5.74
C ALA A 130 3.78 -3.33 -6.08
N GLU A 131 4.35 -4.30 -5.36
CA GLU A 131 4.02 -5.74 -5.39
C GLU A 131 3.14 -6.01 -4.17
N ALA A 132 1.81 -5.92 -4.33
CA ALA A 132 0.88 -6.04 -3.21
C ALA A 132 0.32 -7.45 -3.09
N GLU A 133 0.69 -8.13 -2.01
CA GLU A 133 0.18 -9.45 -1.66
C GLU A 133 -1.17 -9.34 -0.93
N PHE A 134 -2.01 -10.37 -1.06
CA PHE A 134 -3.29 -10.47 -0.38
C PHE A 134 -3.71 -11.93 -0.17
N PHE A 135 -4.74 -12.15 0.67
CA PHE A 135 -5.33 -13.46 0.89
C PHE A 135 -6.73 -13.54 0.30
N ILE A 136 -7.08 -14.69 -0.24
CA ILE A 136 -8.41 -15.05 -0.73
C ILE A 136 -9.02 -16.06 0.24
N PHE A 137 -10.18 -15.73 0.83
CA PHE A 137 -10.88 -16.60 1.77
C PHE A 137 -12.29 -16.95 1.27
N ASP A 138 -12.79 -18.12 1.69
CA ASP A 138 -14.15 -18.57 1.44
C ASP A 138 -15.14 -18.07 2.51
N ASN A 139 -14.66 -17.90 3.74
CA ASN A 139 -15.48 -17.46 4.86
C ASN A 139 -14.66 -16.66 5.87
N VAL A 140 -15.19 -15.55 6.33
CA VAL A 140 -14.61 -14.74 7.39
C VAL A 140 -15.69 -14.33 8.37
N ARG A 141 -15.53 -14.72 9.64
CA ARG A 141 -16.41 -14.34 10.73
C ARG A 141 -15.58 -13.82 11.89
N PHE A 142 -16.02 -12.73 12.48
CA PHE A 142 -15.40 -12.19 13.70
C PHE A 142 -16.46 -11.45 14.52
N ASP A 143 -16.29 -11.51 15.84
CA ASP A 143 -17.08 -10.71 16.78
C ASP A 143 -16.22 -10.39 17.99
N GLN A 144 -16.48 -9.26 18.62
CA GLN A 144 -15.78 -8.79 19.80
C GLN A 144 -16.74 -8.04 20.71
N ARG A 145 -17.02 -8.63 21.87
CA ARG A 145 -17.89 -8.06 22.92
C ARG A 145 -17.18 -8.18 24.27
N GLU A 146 -17.82 -7.71 25.34
CA GLU A 146 -17.25 -7.70 26.69
C GLU A 146 -16.88 -9.12 27.17
N GLN A 147 -17.74 -10.11 26.88
CA GLN A 147 -17.61 -11.48 27.39
C GLN A 147 -17.04 -12.49 26.39
N HIS A 148 -16.83 -12.10 25.13
CA HIS A 148 -16.23 -12.98 24.13
C HIS A 148 -15.55 -12.20 23.01
N GLY A 149 -14.56 -12.84 22.36
CA GLY A 149 -13.95 -12.36 21.14
C GLY A 149 -13.43 -13.55 20.35
N PHE A 150 -13.64 -13.52 19.04
CA PHE A 150 -13.11 -14.51 18.12
C PHE A 150 -12.95 -13.94 16.72
N TYR A 151 -12.11 -14.59 15.93
CA TYR A 151 -12.17 -14.57 14.49
C TYR A 151 -12.13 -15.99 13.96
N PHE A 152 -12.77 -16.21 12.83
CA PHE A 152 -12.75 -17.47 12.10
C PHE A 152 -12.57 -17.13 10.61
N ILE A 153 -11.57 -17.76 9.99
CA ILE A 153 -11.34 -17.70 8.56
C ILE A 153 -11.34 -19.10 7.99
N ASP A 154 -11.84 -19.24 6.78
CA ASP A 154 -11.77 -20.47 6.03
C ASP A 154 -11.32 -20.21 4.59
N ALA A 155 -10.53 -21.13 4.04
CA ALA A 155 -10.04 -21.14 2.69
C ALA A 155 -9.92 -22.57 2.19
N GLU A 156 -10.30 -22.81 0.94
CA GLU A 156 -10.19 -24.12 0.31
C GLU A 156 -8.75 -24.67 0.37
N GLU A 157 -7.77 -23.81 0.21
CA GLU A 157 -6.35 -24.14 0.31
C GLU A 157 -5.82 -24.19 1.75
N GLY A 158 -6.66 -23.86 2.75
CA GLY A 158 -6.27 -23.87 4.14
C GLY A 158 -5.83 -25.26 4.60
N ARG A 159 -4.61 -25.38 5.17
CA ARG A 159 -4.08 -26.66 5.66
C ARG A 159 -4.92 -27.29 6.77
N TRP A 160 -5.70 -26.48 7.50
CA TRP A 160 -6.66 -26.96 8.50
C TRP A 160 -7.82 -27.75 7.90
N ASN A 161 -8.02 -27.66 6.59
CA ASN A 161 -9.01 -28.41 5.83
C ASN A 161 -8.48 -29.74 5.24
N SER A 162 -7.22 -30.10 5.49
CA SER A 162 -6.63 -31.31 4.93
C SER A 162 -7.34 -32.62 5.38
N GLY A 163 -7.95 -32.62 6.57
CA GLY A 163 -8.69 -33.75 7.14
C GLY A 163 -10.21 -33.67 7.02
N ARG A 164 -10.78 -32.64 6.36
CA ARG A 164 -12.25 -32.54 6.22
C ARG A 164 -12.82 -33.68 5.36
N VAL A 165 -14.05 -34.09 5.68
CA VAL A 165 -14.68 -35.25 5.02
C VAL A 165 -15.24 -34.90 3.65
N GLU A 166 -15.88 -33.73 3.52
CA GLU A 166 -16.61 -33.35 2.31
C GLU A 166 -15.71 -32.64 1.29
N ASN A 167 -15.86 -33.00 0.02
CA ASN A 167 -15.21 -32.33 -1.11
C ASN A 167 -13.69 -32.18 -0.99
N ASN A 168 -13.03 -33.18 -0.43
CA ASN A 168 -11.59 -33.13 -0.19
C ASN A 168 -10.83 -33.95 -1.25
N LEU A 169 -10.29 -33.27 -2.27
CA LEU A 169 -9.52 -33.90 -3.34
C LEU A 169 -8.01 -34.01 -3.01
N GLY A 170 -7.56 -33.50 -1.86
CA GLY A 170 -6.20 -33.65 -1.38
C GLY A 170 -5.17 -32.62 -1.90
N TYR A 171 -5.50 -31.86 -2.95
CA TYR A 171 -4.59 -30.86 -3.49
C TYR A 171 -4.64 -29.58 -2.63
N ARG A 172 -3.54 -29.28 -1.92
CA ARG A 172 -3.33 -28.06 -1.14
C ARG A 172 -1.87 -27.72 -1.11
N PRO A 173 -1.50 -26.42 -1.08
CA PRO A 173 -0.13 -26.01 -0.83
C PRO A 173 0.37 -26.56 0.50
N ARG A 174 1.60 -27.04 0.53
CA ARG A 174 2.24 -27.43 1.77
C ARG A 174 2.60 -26.18 2.59
N TYR A 175 2.74 -26.35 3.89
CA TYR A 175 3.09 -25.25 4.79
C TYR A 175 4.39 -24.57 4.38
N LYS A 176 4.33 -23.27 4.10
CA LYS A 176 5.44 -22.45 3.60
C LYS A 176 6.02 -22.91 2.24
N GLU A 177 5.29 -23.70 1.47
CA GLU A 177 5.70 -24.17 0.14
C GLU A 177 4.66 -23.78 -0.94
N GLY A 178 3.90 -22.70 -0.70
CA GLY A 178 2.87 -22.22 -1.62
C GLY A 178 3.40 -21.39 -2.81
N TYR A 179 4.71 -21.21 -2.94
CA TYR A 179 5.28 -20.39 -4.01
C TYR A 179 5.26 -21.13 -5.34
N PHE A 180 4.49 -20.62 -6.32
CA PHE A 180 4.39 -21.12 -7.68
C PHE A 180 3.92 -22.57 -7.86
N PRO A 181 2.94 -23.11 -7.11
CA PRO A 181 2.38 -24.40 -7.44
C PRO A 181 1.60 -24.33 -8.75
N VAL A 182 1.54 -25.43 -9.47
CA VAL A 182 0.67 -25.52 -10.64
C VAL A 182 -0.72 -26.02 -10.23
N PRO A 183 -1.80 -25.69 -10.96
CA PRO A 183 -3.10 -26.35 -10.77
C PRO A 183 -2.98 -27.88 -10.86
N PRO A 184 -3.76 -28.66 -10.12
CA PRO A 184 -4.88 -28.23 -9.26
C PRO A 184 -4.50 -27.81 -7.84
N THR A 185 -3.22 -27.78 -7.46
CA THR A 185 -2.78 -27.32 -6.14
C THR A 185 -3.00 -25.81 -5.97
N ASP A 186 -2.78 -25.03 -7.02
CA ASP A 186 -3.19 -23.63 -7.12
C ASP A 186 -4.68 -23.57 -7.51
N HIS A 187 -5.54 -23.35 -6.56
CA HIS A 187 -6.99 -23.31 -6.76
C HIS A 187 -7.46 -21.98 -7.34
N TYR A 188 -6.64 -20.92 -7.29
CA TYR A 188 -7.07 -19.57 -7.64
C TYR A 188 -6.45 -19.02 -8.91
N GLN A 189 -5.82 -19.88 -9.74
CA GLN A 189 -5.23 -19.49 -11.02
C GLN A 189 -6.22 -18.72 -11.90
N ASP A 190 -7.42 -19.25 -12.11
CA ASP A 190 -8.44 -18.63 -12.98
C ASP A 190 -9.02 -17.36 -12.36
N LEU A 191 -9.23 -17.35 -11.03
CA LEU A 191 -9.72 -16.17 -10.32
C LEU A 191 -8.72 -15.00 -10.43
N ARG A 192 -7.42 -15.27 -10.27
CA ARG A 192 -6.38 -14.25 -10.48
C ARG A 192 -6.32 -13.79 -11.93
N SER A 193 -6.45 -14.71 -12.88
CA SER A 193 -6.49 -14.36 -14.31
C SER A 193 -7.67 -13.44 -14.63
N GLU A 194 -8.85 -13.66 -14.04
CA GLU A 194 -10.01 -12.77 -14.19
C GLU A 194 -9.75 -11.38 -13.56
N MET A 195 -9.12 -11.34 -12.38
CA MET A 195 -8.69 -10.08 -11.77
C MET A 195 -7.76 -9.31 -12.72
N VAL A 196 -6.76 -9.99 -13.31
CA VAL A 196 -5.80 -9.37 -14.24
C VAL A 196 -6.48 -8.84 -15.48
N LEU A 197 -7.36 -9.62 -16.11
CA LEU A 197 -8.09 -9.16 -17.30
C LEU A 197 -8.98 -7.96 -16.99
N THR A 198 -9.62 -7.95 -15.82
CA THR A 198 -10.43 -6.82 -15.38
C THR A 198 -9.55 -5.58 -15.11
N MET A 199 -8.38 -5.74 -14.47
CA MET A 199 -7.41 -4.67 -14.29
C MET A 199 -6.96 -4.07 -15.62
N GLN A 200 -6.61 -4.92 -16.60
CA GLN A 200 -6.20 -4.47 -17.93
C GLN A 200 -7.32 -3.72 -18.66
N ASN A 201 -8.56 -4.19 -18.55
CA ASN A 201 -9.74 -3.51 -19.11
C ASN A 201 -10.00 -2.14 -18.47
N CYS A 202 -9.58 -1.96 -17.21
CA CYS A 202 -9.64 -0.68 -16.49
C CYS A 202 -8.38 0.18 -16.69
N GLY A 203 -7.44 -0.24 -17.55
CA GLY A 203 -6.27 0.55 -17.93
C GLY A 203 -5.02 0.35 -17.06
N LEU A 204 -5.00 -0.66 -16.17
CA LEU A 204 -3.81 -1.04 -15.43
C LEU A 204 -2.92 -1.95 -16.28
N GLU A 205 -1.61 -1.69 -16.30
CA GLU A 205 -0.64 -2.60 -16.90
C GLU A 205 -0.19 -3.61 -15.84
N VAL A 206 -0.43 -4.90 -16.08
CA VAL A 206 -0.06 -6.01 -15.18
C VAL A 206 1.12 -6.76 -15.78
N GLU A 207 2.13 -7.08 -14.95
CA GLU A 207 3.34 -7.81 -15.36
C GLU A 207 3.16 -9.32 -15.16
N CYS A 208 2.71 -9.76 -13.99
CA CYS A 208 2.44 -11.17 -13.70
C CYS A 208 1.47 -11.35 -12.53
N HIS A 209 1.06 -12.60 -12.28
CA HIS A 209 0.40 -13.01 -11.06
C HIS A 209 0.80 -14.42 -10.67
N HIS A 210 0.76 -14.73 -9.39
CA HIS A 210 1.11 -16.05 -8.87
C HIS A 210 0.53 -16.30 -7.47
N HIS A 211 0.57 -17.57 -7.06
CA HIS A 211 0.35 -17.96 -5.68
C HIS A 211 1.60 -17.67 -4.85
N GLU A 212 1.40 -17.18 -3.64
CA GLU A 212 2.46 -16.83 -2.70
C GLU A 212 2.79 -17.95 -1.70
N VAL A 213 3.81 -17.72 -0.84
CA VAL A 213 4.42 -18.73 0.03
C VAL A 213 3.44 -19.29 1.07
N ALA A 214 2.54 -18.47 1.62
CA ALA A 214 1.60 -18.92 2.64
C ALA A 214 0.52 -19.84 2.07
N THR A 215 0.03 -20.74 2.90
CA THR A 215 -1.18 -21.51 2.61
C THR A 215 -2.44 -20.64 2.83
N GLY A 216 -3.60 -21.13 2.44
CA GLY A 216 -4.85 -20.40 2.69
C GLY A 216 -5.12 -19.27 1.70
N GLY A 217 -4.62 -19.39 0.45
CA GLY A 217 -4.98 -18.52 -0.66
C GLY A 217 -4.20 -17.23 -0.72
N GLN A 218 -2.94 -17.21 -0.26
CA GLN A 218 -2.08 -16.05 -0.46
C GLN A 218 -1.67 -15.91 -1.93
N THR A 219 -1.73 -14.70 -2.44
CA THR A 219 -1.52 -14.41 -3.85
C THR A 219 -0.92 -13.01 -4.05
N GLU A 220 -0.32 -12.82 -5.23
CA GLU A 220 0.27 -11.56 -5.67
C GLU A 220 -0.08 -11.30 -7.13
N ILE A 221 -0.28 -10.04 -7.46
CA ILE A 221 -0.44 -9.55 -8.84
C ILE A 221 0.46 -8.32 -8.99
N ASP A 222 1.44 -8.38 -9.87
CA ASP A 222 2.42 -7.32 -10.06
C ASP A 222 1.96 -6.32 -11.09
N LEU A 223 1.88 -5.06 -10.67
CA LEU A 223 1.60 -3.95 -11.57
C LEU A 223 2.90 -3.36 -12.11
N LYS A 224 2.87 -2.96 -13.37
CA LYS A 224 3.93 -2.13 -13.93
C LYS A 224 4.00 -0.79 -13.18
N PHE A 225 5.23 -0.33 -12.94
CA PHE A 225 5.49 0.96 -12.31
C PHE A 225 4.92 2.15 -13.07
N ASP A 226 4.55 3.20 -12.34
CA ASP A 226 4.13 4.50 -12.89
C ASP A 226 4.68 5.63 -12.01
N SER A 227 4.37 6.91 -12.33
CA SER A 227 4.67 8.04 -11.46
C SER A 227 4.00 7.87 -10.09
N LEU A 228 4.52 8.52 -9.07
CA LEU A 228 4.11 8.33 -7.68
C LEU A 228 2.59 8.41 -7.49
N VAL A 229 1.96 9.50 -7.96
CA VAL A 229 0.50 9.69 -7.81
C VAL A 229 -0.28 8.65 -8.60
N ARG A 230 0.13 8.38 -9.85
CA ARG A 230 -0.54 7.37 -10.70
C ARG A 230 -0.43 5.96 -10.11
N SER A 231 0.74 5.60 -9.61
CA SER A 231 0.94 4.30 -8.95
C SER A 231 0.07 4.14 -7.71
N ALA A 232 -0.13 5.22 -6.93
CA ALA A 232 -1.05 5.20 -5.80
C ALA A 232 -2.53 5.09 -6.24
N ASP A 233 -2.96 5.83 -7.27
CA ASP A 233 -4.28 5.68 -7.90
C ASP A 233 -4.51 4.24 -8.38
N HIS A 234 -3.52 3.65 -9.05
CA HIS A 234 -3.56 2.26 -9.54
C HIS A 234 -3.67 1.26 -8.39
N MET A 235 -2.97 1.47 -7.27
CA MET A 235 -3.06 0.60 -6.11
C MET A 235 -4.45 0.64 -5.45
N MET A 236 -5.11 1.80 -5.41
CA MET A 236 -6.49 1.89 -4.93
C MET A 236 -7.46 1.15 -5.86
N LEU A 237 -7.29 1.30 -7.17
CA LEU A 237 -8.09 0.58 -8.17
C LEU A 237 -7.83 -0.93 -8.14
N TYR A 238 -6.58 -1.35 -7.98
CA TYR A 238 -6.18 -2.74 -7.78
C TYR A 238 -6.96 -3.39 -6.63
N LYS A 239 -6.95 -2.75 -5.45
CA LYS A 239 -7.68 -3.23 -4.25
C LYS A 239 -9.18 -3.33 -4.51
N TYR A 240 -9.74 -2.38 -5.24
CA TYR A 240 -11.15 -2.37 -5.62
C TYR A 240 -11.49 -3.56 -6.52
N ILE A 241 -10.70 -3.76 -7.59
CA ILE A 241 -10.93 -4.84 -8.57
C ILE A 241 -10.75 -6.21 -7.90
N ALA A 242 -9.67 -6.43 -7.14
CA ALA A 242 -9.42 -7.69 -6.47
C ALA A 242 -10.57 -8.11 -5.54
N LYS A 243 -11.07 -7.18 -4.73
CA LYS A 243 -12.19 -7.42 -3.81
C LYS A 243 -13.49 -7.74 -4.56
N ASN A 244 -13.84 -6.97 -5.59
CA ASN A 244 -15.10 -7.14 -6.31
C ASN A 244 -15.09 -8.37 -7.22
N THR A 245 -13.98 -8.67 -7.89
CA THR A 245 -13.86 -9.90 -8.67
C THR A 245 -14.01 -11.14 -7.76
N ALA A 246 -13.32 -11.16 -6.63
CA ALA A 246 -13.48 -12.27 -5.68
C ALA A 246 -14.93 -12.41 -5.18
N ASN A 247 -15.60 -11.29 -4.90
CA ASN A 247 -17.00 -11.30 -4.48
C ASN A 247 -17.94 -11.93 -5.53
N GLN A 248 -17.70 -11.70 -6.82
CA GLN A 248 -18.47 -12.36 -7.90
C GLN A 248 -18.28 -13.89 -7.90
N TYR A 249 -17.17 -14.39 -7.40
CA TYR A 249 -16.86 -15.81 -7.24
C TYR A 249 -17.28 -16.36 -5.86
N GLY A 250 -18.03 -15.60 -5.06
CA GLY A 250 -18.43 -16.00 -3.70
C GLY A 250 -17.27 -16.11 -2.71
N LYS A 251 -16.17 -15.41 -2.98
CA LYS A 251 -14.98 -15.36 -2.14
C LYS A 251 -14.74 -13.94 -1.62
N THR A 252 -13.85 -13.79 -0.67
CA THR A 252 -13.46 -12.48 -0.13
C THR A 252 -11.95 -12.30 -0.13
N VAL A 253 -11.50 -11.06 -0.32
CA VAL A 253 -10.08 -10.68 -0.33
C VAL A 253 -9.77 -9.80 0.87
N THR A 254 -8.65 -10.08 1.52
CA THR A 254 -8.11 -9.20 2.54
C THR A 254 -6.67 -8.79 2.24
N PHE A 255 -6.38 -7.51 2.47
CA PHE A 255 -5.06 -6.90 2.44
C PHE A 255 -4.48 -6.75 3.86
N MET A 256 -4.99 -7.50 4.84
CA MET A 256 -4.39 -7.58 6.17
C MET A 256 -2.97 -8.15 6.08
N PRO A 257 -1.99 -7.53 6.73
CA PRO A 257 -0.59 -7.99 6.67
C PRO A 257 -0.37 -9.39 7.26
N LYS A 258 -1.15 -9.79 8.26
CA LYS A 258 -0.99 -11.08 8.95
C LYS A 258 -2.34 -11.64 9.41
N PRO A 259 -3.18 -12.16 8.50
CA PRO A 259 -4.47 -12.73 8.88
C PRO A 259 -4.38 -14.16 9.45
N ILE A 260 -3.30 -14.90 9.15
CA ILE A 260 -3.12 -16.30 9.55
C ILE A 260 -1.95 -16.41 10.55
N TYR A 261 -2.21 -17.00 11.72
CA TYR A 261 -1.16 -17.31 12.70
C TYR A 261 -0.23 -18.40 12.17
N GLY A 262 1.09 -18.22 12.38
CA GLY A 262 2.10 -19.22 12.10
C GLY A 262 2.42 -19.43 10.60
N ASP A 263 1.82 -18.66 9.69
CA ASP A 263 2.14 -18.69 8.26
C ASP A 263 2.79 -17.36 7.80
N ASN A 264 3.21 -17.22 6.55
CA ASN A 264 3.74 -15.97 6.03
C ASN A 264 2.68 -14.86 6.02
N GLY A 265 3.10 -13.61 6.13
CA GLY A 265 2.24 -12.43 5.99
C GLY A 265 2.35 -11.81 4.62
N SER A 266 1.47 -10.85 4.32
CA SER A 266 1.43 -10.10 3.07
C SER A 266 2.25 -8.82 3.14
N GLY A 267 3.19 -8.67 2.21
CA GLY A 267 3.97 -7.46 1.97
C GLY A 267 3.40 -6.61 0.84
N MET A 268 3.94 -5.41 0.73
CA MET A 268 3.81 -4.57 -0.45
C MET A 268 5.19 -4.00 -0.77
N HIS A 269 6.05 -4.84 -1.33
CA HIS A 269 7.39 -4.42 -1.70
C HIS A 269 7.32 -3.29 -2.71
N THR A 270 8.00 -2.19 -2.43
CA THR A 270 7.85 -0.97 -3.23
C THR A 270 9.15 -0.65 -3.95
N HIS A 271 9.15 -0.86 -5.26
CA HIS A 271 10.22 -0.46 -6.17
C HIS A 271 10.19 1.03 -6.41
N GLN A 272 11.36 1.67 -6.36
CA GLN A 272 11.50 3.12 -6.47
C GLN A 272 12.68 3.48 -7.37
N SER A 273 12.52 4.52 -8.19
CA SER A 273 13.61 5.12 -8.97
C SER A 273 13.33 6.58 -9.29
N LEU A 274 14.40 7.39 -9.38
CA LEU A 274 14.33 8.80 -9.75
C LEU A 274 14.86 9.01 -11.18
N TRP A 275 14.20 9.90 -11.91
CA TRP A 275 14.53 10.19 -13.31
C TRP A 275 14.57 11.70 -13.56
N LYS A 276 15.40 12.12 -14.53
CA LYS A 276 15.49 13.50 -15.01
C LYS A 276 15.63 13.55 -16.52
N GLY A 277 14.73 14.23 -17.19
CA GLY A 277 14.74 14.34 -18.66
C GLY A 277 14.74 12.97 -19.36
N GLY A 278 13.98 12.00 -18.82
CA GLY A 278 13.89 10.64 -19.34
C GLY A 278 15.13 9.75 -19.08
N LYS A 279 16.06 10.18 -18.22
CA LYS A 279 17.26 9.43 -17.86
C LYS A 279 17.18 8.92 -16.43
N PRO A 280 17.47 7.62 -16.17
CA PRO A 280 17.49 7.05 -14.82
C PRO A 280 18.67 7.61 -14.02
N LEU A 281 18.42 8.07 -12.80
CA LEU A 281 19.46 8.60 -11.90
C LEU A 281 20.08 7.51 -11.00
N PHE A 282 19.42 6.36 -10.89
CA PHE A 282 19.88 5.27 -10.02
C PHE A 282 20.92 4.36 -10.68
N ALA A 283 21.09 4.42 -11.99
CA ALA A 283 22.13 3.68 -12.70
C ALA A 283 23.51 4.32 -12.49
N GLY A 284 24.55 3.49 -12.29
CA GLY A 284 25.93 3.94 -12.11
C GLY A 284 26.91 2.78 -12.09
N ASP A 285 28.16 3.09 -11.72
CA ASP A 285 29.27 2.13 -11.71
C ASP A 285 29.57 1.58 -10.29
N GLY A 286 28.77 1.95 -9.31
CA GLY A 286 28.95 1.52 -7.92
C GLY A 286 28.44 0.10 -7.65
N TYR A 287 28.32 -0.23 -6.36
CA TYR A 287 27.80 -1.51 -5.90
C TYR A 287 26.49 -1.88 -6.61
N ALA A 288 26.39 -3.12 -7.08
CA ALA A 288 25.25 -3.64 -7.82
C ALA A 288 24.87 -2.85 -9.11
N GLY A 289 25.76 -1.98 -9.60
CA GLY A 289 25.53 -1.14 -10.79
C GLY A 289 24.60 0.04 -10.51
N ILE A 290 24.54 0.53 -9.25
CA ILE A 290 23.80 1.73 -8.90
C ILE A 290 24.73 2.93 -8.68
N SER A 291 24.16 4.12 -8.79
CA SER A 291 24.86 5.39 -8.60
C SER A 291 25.07 5.72 -7.11
N GLN A 292 25.98 6.65 -6.84
CA GLN A 292 26.16 7.20 -5.50
C GLN A 292 24.87 7.89 -5.00
N LEU A 293 24.09 8.51 -5.88
CA LEU A 293 22.79 9.09 -5.56
C LEU A 293 21.82 8.01 -5.03
N ALA A 294 21.76 6.86 -5.69
CA ALA A 294 20.93 5.74 -5.23
C ALA A 294 21.39 5.20 -3.86
N LEU A 295 22.69 5.17 -3.59
CA LEU A 295 23.22 4.79 -2.26
C LEU A 295 22.77 5.77 -1.18
N TRP A 296 22.86 7.07 -1.44
CA TRP A 296 22.36 8.08 -0.49
C TRP A 296 20.84 7.99 -0.29
N TYR A 297 20.10 7.70 -1.36
CA TYR A 297 18.66 7.47 -1.27
C TYR A 297 18.33 6.28 -0.36
N ILE A 298 19.07 5.17 -0.50
CA ILE A 298 18.98 4.02 0.42
C ILE A 298 19.35 4.43 1.84
N GLY A 299 20.37 5.27 2.02
CA GLY A 299 20.78 5.81 3.32
C GLY A 299 19.62 6.51 4.04
N GLY A 300 18.86 7.33 3.31
CA GLY A 300 17.66 7.98 3.84
C GLY A 300 16.56 6.99 4.22
N LEU A 301 16.27 6.00 3.37
CA LEU A 301 15.27 4.96 3.67
C LEU A 301 15.64 4.15 4.93
N ILE A 302 16.93 3.85 5.13
CA ILE A 302 17.41 3.12 6.31
C ILE A 302 17.34 4.01 7.56
N ALA A 303 17.84 5.24 7.46
CA ALA A 303 17.90 6.16 8.60
C ALA A 303 16.50 6.48 9.14
N HIS A 304 15.55 6.77 8.25
CA HIS A 304 14.16 7.10 8.60
C HIS A 304 13.25 5.85 8.67
N GLY A 305 13.78 4.65 8.47
CA GLY A 305 13.01 3.40 8.45
C GLY A 305 12.10 3.21 9.67
N PRO A 306 12.56 3.46 10.92
CA PRO A 306 11.71 3.36 12.10
C PRO A 306 10.52 4.33 12.08
N ALA A 307 10.71 5.57 11.65
CA ALA A 307 9.66 6.57 11.53
C ALA A 307 8.70 6.25 10.36
N LEU A 308 9.25 5.85 9.21
CA LEU A 308 8.48 5.41 8.07
C LEU A 308 7.52 4.27 8.42
N ALA A 309 7.89 3.36 9.33
CA ALA A 309 7.07 2.22 9.74
C ALA A 309 5.66 2.63 10.16
N ALA A 310 5.50 3.78 10.82
CA ALA A 310 4.18 4.29 11.22
C ALA A 310 3.24 4.57 10.04
N ILE A 311 3.79 4.83 8.84
CA ILE A 311 3.04 5.19 7.63
C ILE A 311 2.95 4.02 6.65
N ILE A 312 4.02 3.22 6.51
CA ILE A 312 4.11 2.15 5.52
C ILE A 312 3.67 0.77 6.06
N ALA A 313 3.67 0.60 7.38
CA ALA A 313 3.20 -0.58 8.11
C ALA A 313 2.28 -0.11 9.26
N PRO A 314 1.11 0.48 8.93
CA PRO A 314 0.42 1.43 9.80
C PRO A 314 -0.60 0.79 10.75
N THR A 315 -0.61 -0.53 10.91
CA THR A 315 -1.60 -1.22 11.72
C THR A 315 -0.95 -2.05 12.83
N THR A 316 -1.68 -2.33 13.92
CA THR A 316 -1.20 -3.27 14.94
C THR A 316 -0.97 -4.67 14.35
N ASN A 317 -1.65 -5.02 13.25
CA ASN A 317 -1.48 -6.28 12.54
C ASN A 317 -0.18 -6.30 11.70
N SER A 318 0.33 -5.16 11.25
CA SER A 318 1.59 -5.03 10.52
C SER A 318 2.77 -5.62 11.31
N TYR A 319 2.79 -5.43 12.62
CA TYR A 319 3.87 -5.92 13.50
C TYR A 319 3.72 -7.40 13.89
N LYS A 320 2.66 -8.07 13.45
CA LYS A 320 2.56 -9.53 13.43
C LYS A 320 3.18 -10.12 12.16
N ARG A 321 3.34 -9.32 11.08
CA ARG A 321 4.11 -9.66 9.89
C ARG A 321 5.60 -9.34 10.07
N LEU A 322 5.94 -8.15 10.57
CA LEU A 322 7.32 -7.69 10.76
C LEU A 322 7.99 -8.38 11.95
N VAL A 323 8.12 -9.70 11.87
CA VAL A 323 8.76 -10.55 12.87
C VAL A 323 9.81 -11.46 12.21
N PRO A 324 10.93 -11.79 12.88
CA PRO A 324 11.93 -12.70 12.34
C PRO A 324 11.35 -14.09 11.99
N GLY A 325 11.89 -14.75 10.97
CA GLY A 325 11.56 -16.14 10.63
C GLY A 325 10.37 -16.37 9.69
N PHE A 326 9.76 -15.30 9.14
CA PHE A 326 8.66 -15.37 8.18
C PHE A 326 8.93 -14.58 6.90
N GLU A 327 10.18 -14.54 6.47
CA GLU A 327 10.66 -13.79 5.29
C GLU A 327 10.40 -12.27 5.36
N ALA A 328 10.08 -11.77 6.55
CA ALA A 328 9.81 -10.36 6.77
C ALA A 328 11.11 -9.53 6.87
N PRO A 329 11.19 -8.36 6.22
CA PRO A 329 12.37 -7.52 6.19
C PRO A 329 12.49 -6.65 7.46
N VAL A 330 12.83 -7.26 8.58
CA VAL A 330 12.93 -6.58 9.88
C VAL A 330 14.24 -5.82 10.06
N ASN A 331 15.28 -6.14 9.28
CA ASN A 331 16.61 -5.54 9.44
C ASN A 331 16.82 -4.40 8.44
N LEU A 332 17.13 -3.23 8.97
CA LEU A 332 17.39 -2.01 8.21
C LEU A 332 18.81 -2.04 7.62
N ALA A 333 18.96 -2.86 6.59
CA ALA A 333 20.17 -3.04 5.81
C ALA A 333 19.83 -3.02 4.32
N TYR A 334 20.86 -2.94 3.46
CA TYR A 334 20.69 -3.09 2.02
C TYR A 334 21.58 -4.21 1.46
N SER A 335 21.11 -4.82 0.38
CA SER A 335 21.83 -5.87 -0.31
C SER A 335 21.38 -6.04 -1.75
N ARG A 336 22.28 -6.59 -2.58
CA ARG A 336 21.89 -7.20 -3.85
C ARG A 336 21.41 -8.64 -3.58
N ARG A 337 20.29 -9.05 -4.16
CA ARG A 337 19.72 -10.41 -4.10
C ARG A 337 19.20 -10.90 -2.74
N ASN A 338 19.69 -10.40 -1.61
CA ASN A 338 19.27 -10.89 -0.30
C ASN A 338 17.87 -10.35 0.05
N ARG A 339 16.90 -11.26 0.22
CA ARG A 339 15.51 -10.93 0.52
C ARG A 339 15.25 -10.64 2.00
N SER A 340 16.21 -10.88 2.91
CA SER A 340 16.07 -10.55 4.33
C SER A 340 16.41 -9.09 4.66
N ALA A 341 17.02 -8.35 3.74
CA ALA A 341 17.33 -6.93 3.90
C ALA A 341 16.10 -6.05 3.60
N ALA A 342 15.93 -4.95 4.33
CA ALA A 342 14.87 -3.98 4.11
C ALA A 342 14.96 -3.30 2.73
N CYS A 343 16.18 -3.00 2.26
CA CYS A 343 16.43 -2.48 0.91
C CYS A 343 17.10 -3.54 0.04
N ARG A 344 16.44 -3.95 -1.04
CA ARG A 344 17.02 -4.85 -2.04
C ARG A 344 17.29 -4.11 -3.35
N ILE A 345 18.41 -4.42 -3.99
CA ILE A 345 18.73 -3.95 -5.33
C ILE A 345 18.53 -5.14 -6.29
N PRO A 346 17.44 -5.15 -7.09
CA PRO A 346 17.15 -6.23 -8.02
C PRO A 346 18.24 -6.36 -9.10
N MET A 347 18.64 -7.60 -9.42
CA MET A 347 19.72 -7.92 -10.36
C MET A 347 19.21 -8.62 -11.63
N TYR A 348 17.90 -8.61 -11.89
CA TYR A 348 17.31 -9.32 -13.04
C TYR A 348 17.71 -8.75 -14.40
N SER A 349 18.10 -7.47 -14.46
CA SER A 349 18.48 -6.80 -15.70
C SER A 349 19.73 -5.95 -15.53
N ALA A 350 20.58 -6.00 -16.55
CA ALA A 350 21.76 -5.13 -16.67
C ALA A 350 21.43 -3.73 -17.24
N SER A 351 20.20 -3.54 -17.74
CA SER A 351 19.78 -2.26 -18.32
C SER A 351 19.84 -1.13 -17.29
N PRO A 352 20.46 0.02 -17.62
CA PRO A 352 20.41 1.20 -16.75
C PRO A 352 19.00 1.64 -16.38
N LYS A 353 18.03 1.47 -17.30
CA LYS A 353 16.60 1.80 -17.06
C LYS A 353 15.92 0.90 -16.04
N ALA A 354 16.49 -0.28 -15.76
CA ALA A 354 15.95 -1.22 -14.79
C ALA A 354 16.53 -1.05 -13.38
N LYS A 355 17.50 -0.14 -13.19
CA LYS A 355 18.12 0.10 -11.89
C LYS A 355 17.16 0.84 -10.97
N ARG A 356 16.84 0.18 -9.85
CA ARG A 356 15.87 0.61 -8.86
C ARG A 356 16.22 0.09 -7.49
N VAL A 357 15.62 0.64 -6.47
CA VAL A 357 15.66 0.15 -5.09
C VAL A 357 14.30 -0.44 -4.77
N GLU A 358 14.26 -1.62 -4.17
CA GLU A 358 13.08 -2.26 -3.61
C GLU A 358 13.11 -2.09 -2.10
N PHE A 359 12.15 -1.35 -1.56
CA PHE A 359 11.96 -1.20 -0.12
C PHE A 359 10.86 -2.17 0.33
N ARG A 360 11.22 -3.16 1.15
CA ARG A 360 10.41 -4.34 1.46
C ARG A 360 9.53 -4.25 2.72
N PRO A 361 9.79 -3.33 3.70
CA PRO A 361 8.96 -3.22 4.91
C PRO A 361 7.49 -2.85 4.69
N PRO A 362 7.10 -2.06 3.68
CA PRO A 362 5.70 -1.72 3.49
C PRO A 362 4.79 -2.93 3.40
N ASP A 363 3.54 -2.78 3.86
CA ASP A 363 2.49 -3.76 3.68
C ASP A 363 1.23 -3.15 3.03
N PRO A 364 0.35 -3.98 2.45
CA PRO A 364 -0.76 -3.49 1.64
C PRO A 364 -1.88 -2.83 2.46
N SER A 365 -1.80 -2.79 3.80
CA SER A 365 -2.77 -2.06 4.63
C SER A 365 -2.52 -0.54 4.64
N CYS A 366 -1.36 -0.09 4.16
CA CYS A 366 -1.03 1.32 4.15
C CYS A 366 -1.88 2.11 3.13
N ASN A 367 -1.96 3.43 3.38
CA ASN A 367 -2.43 4.39 2.41
C ASN A 367 -1.33 4.62 1.36
N PRO A 368 -1.50 4.20 0.09
CA PRO A 368 -0.42 4.24 -0.89
C PRO A 368 0.04 5.66 -1.21
N TYR A 369 -0.85 6.65 -1.18
CA TYR A 369 -0.49 8.05 -1.41
C TYR A 369 0.50 8.55 -0.36
N MET A 370 0.20 8.32 0.92
CA MET A 370 1.06 8.73 2.03
C MET A 370 2.35 7.90 2.07
N ALA A 371 2.24 6.59 1.85
CA ALA A 371 3.38 5.68 1.91
C ALA A 371 4.43 6.00 0.84
N PHE A 372 4.00 6.20 -0.42
CA PHE A 372 4.93 6.52 -1.51
C PHE A 372 5.53 7.91 -1.33
N ALA A 373 4.73 8.91 -0.92
CA ALA A 373 5.24 10.23 -0.59
C ALA A 373 6.29 10.18 0.54
N ALA A 374 6.00 9.51 1.64
CA ALA A 374 6.91 9.42 2.78
C ALA A 374 8.23 8.72 2.43
N MET A 375 8.17 7.61 1.67
CA MET A 375 9.38 6.90 1.22
C MET A 375 10.22 7.77 0.30
N MET A 376 9.61 8.51 -0.64
CA MET A 376 10.35 9.42 -1.51
C MET A 376 11.00 10.55 -0.70
N MET A 377 10.27 11.15 0.24
CA MET A 377 10.81 12.21 1.10
C MET A 377 12.00 11.75 1.94
N ALA A 378 11.94 10.53 2.49
CA ALA A 378 13.07 9.92 3.20
C ALA A 378 14.29 9.70 2.28
N GLY A 379 14.04 9.19 1.08
CA GLY A 379 15.12 9.00 0.09
C GLY A 379 15.74 10.32 -0.36
N LEU A 380 14.94 11.37 -0.57
CA LEU A 380 15.42 12.71 -0.93
C LEU A 380 16.22 13.35 0.18
N ASP A 381 15.79 13.19 1.45
CA ASP A 381 16.56 13.64 2.61
C ASP A 381 17.93 12.96 2.67
N GLY A 382 17.97 11.65 2.38
CA GLY A 382 19.20 10.90 2.27
C GLY A 382 20.15 11.43 1.18
N VAL A 383 19.61 11.82 0.02
CA VAL A 383 20.40 12.42 -1.07
C VAL A 383 20.93 13.80 -0.69
N GLU A 384 20.08 14.66 -0.13
CA GLU A 384 20.43 16.02 0.27
C GLU A 384 21.54 16.02 1.34
N ASN A 385 21.40 15.17 2.34
CA ASN A 385 22.35 15.07 3.46
C ASN A 385 23.49 14.06 3.19
N LYS A 386 23.54 13.44 2.00
CA LYS A 386 24.55 12.44 1.60
C LYS A 386 24.67 11.30 2.63
N MET A 387 23.54 10.79 3.09
CA MET A 387 23.50 9.75 4.11
C MET A 387 24.14 8.45 3.60
N ASP A 388 25.15 7.97 4.30
CA ASP A 388 25.81 6.71 3.97
C ASP A 388 24.97 5.53 4.49
N PRO A 389 24.52 4.61 3.65
CA PRO A 389 23.79 3.43 4.09
C PRO A 389 24.68 2.38 4.81
N GLY A 390 25.98 2.61 4.94
CA GLY A 390 26.96 1.67 5.48
C GLY A 390 27.37 0.61 4.46
N GLN A 391 27.85 -0.52 4.95
CA GLN A 391 28.26 -1.64 4.08
C GLN A 391 27.06 -2.51 3.69
N PRO A 392 27.02 -3.00 2.44
CA PRO A 392 25.96 -3.92 2.02
C PRO A 392 26.05 -5.25 2.78
N LEU A 393 24.90 -5.79 3.14
CA LEU A 393 24.79 -7.05 3.86
C LEU A 393 24.44 -8.19 2.90
N ASP A 394 25.46 -8.73 2.21
CA ASP A 394 25.30 -9.80 1.23
C ASP A 394 25.27 -11.21 1.84
N LYS A 395 25.46 -11.33 3.17
CA LYS A 395 25.31 -12.58 3.94
C LYS A 395 23.83 -12.82 4.27
N ASP A 396 23.46 -14.07 4.49
CA ASP A 396 22.16 -14.34 5.09
C ASP A 396 22.13 -13.76 6.52
N ILE A 397 21.16 -12.88 6.78
CA ILE A 397 21.03 -12.21 8.07
C ILE A 397 20.74 -13.22 9.18
N TYR A 398 20.08 -14.32 8.86
CA TYR A 398 19.79 -15.39 9.80
C TYR A 398 21.03 -16.21 10.22
N ASP A 399 22.12 -16.12 9.43
CA ASP A 399 23.41 -16.77 9.73
C ASP A 399 24.37 -15.85 10.52
N LEU A 400 23.97 -14.59 10.79
CA LEU A 400 24.80 -13.68 11.58
C LEU A 400 24.82 -14.08 13.06
N GLY A 401 26.02 -13.99 13.66
CA GLY A 401 26.15 -14.15 15.09
C GLY A 401 25.43 -13.04 15.89
N PRO A 402 25.08 -13.29 17.16
CA PRO A 402 24.35 -12.30 17.98
C PRO A 402 25.02 -10.94 18.06
N GLU A 403 26.37 -10.88 18.08
CA GLU A 403 27.14 -9.64 18.13
C GLU A 403 27.11 -8.86 16.81
N GLU A 404 27.04 -9.53 15.66
CA GLU A 404 26.93 -8.92 14.35
C GLU A 404 25.48 -8.43 14.12
N LEU A 405 24.51 -9.26 14.49
CA LEU A 405 23.08 -8.93 14.38
C LEU A 405 22.68 -7.71 15.24
N ALA A 406 23.24 -7.59 16.45
CA ALA A 406 22.99 -6.46 17.34
C ALA A 406 23.45 -5.09 16.77
N LYS A 407 24.32 -5.10 15.75
CA LYS A 407 24.78 -3.88 15.07
C LYS A 407 23.90 -3.45 13.90
N VAL A 408 22.99 -4.32 13.45
CA VAL A 408 22.08 -4.03 12.35
C VAL A 408 20.81 -3.37 12.94
N PRO A 409 20.49 -2.12 12.58
CA PRO A 409 19.26 -1.49 13.03
C PRO A 409 18.04 -2.31 12.60
N SER A 410 16.98 -2.29 13.40
CA SER A 410 15.77 -3.06 13.15
C SER A 410 14.55 -2.16 12.99
N MET A 411 13.55 -2.65 12.28
CA MET A 411 12.22 -2.06 12.28
C MET A 411 11.62 -2.10 13.69
N PRO A 412 10.71 -1.17 14.04
CA PRO A 412 9.99 -1.19 15.31
C PRO A 412 9.26 -2.51 15.55
N GLY A 413 9.12 -2.90 16.80
CA GLY A 413 8.41 -4.13 17.21
C GLY A 413 6.89 -3.95 17.36
N SER A 414 6.39 -2.72 17.38
CA SER A 414 4.97 -2.40 17.55
C SER A 414 4.59 -1.12 16.80
N LEU A 415 3.28 -0.92 16.59
CA LEU A 415 2.78 0.34 16.05
C LEU A 415 3.07 1.51 17.00
N GLU A 416 3.02 1.31 18.30
CA GLU A 416 3.36 2.35 19.29
C GLU A 416 4.82 2.79 19.14
N ASP A 417 5.76 1.83 19.02
CA ASP A 417 7.18 2.16 18.82
C ASP A 417 7.40 2.93 17.50
N ALA A 418 6.68 2.55 16.44
CA ALA A 418 6.76 3.25 15.16
C ALA A 418 6.20 4.68 15.24
N LEU A 419 5.07 4.86 15.94
CA LEU A 419 4.50 6.20 16.17
C LEU A 419 5.44 7.06 17.02
N ASN A 420 6.09 6.51 18.03
CA ASN A 420 7.10 7.21 18.82
C ASN A 420 8.33 7.56 17.97
N ALA A 421 8.74 6.69 17.06
CA ALA A 421 9.83 6.99 16.13
C ALA A 421 9.44 8.13 15.17
N LEU A 422 8.21 8.12 14.62
CA LEU A 422 7.70 9.18 13.76
C LEU A 422 7.61 10.53 14.50
N GLU A 423 7.17 10.52 15.76
CA GLU A 423 7.09 11.73 16.59
C GLU A 423 8.46 12.39 16.80
N ASN A 424 9.52 11.58 16.91
CA ASN A 424 10.89 12.04 17.10
C ASN A 424 11.66 12.32 15.80
N ASP A 425 11.22 11.77 14.68
CA ASP A 425 11.90 11.87 13.38
C ASP A 425 10.89 12.05 12.24
N HIS A 426 10.42 13.29 12.06
CA HIS A 426 9.48 13.64 10.99
C HIS A 426 9.88 14.90 10.20
N ALA A 427 10.97 15.56 10.58
CA ALA A 427 11.39 16.81 9.93
C ALA A 427 11.58 16.66 8.41
N PHE A 428 12.03 15.49 7.95
CA PHE A 428 12.19 15.19 6.52
C PHE A 428 10.85 15.22 5.76
N LEU A 429 9.74 14.88 6.40
CA LEU A 429 8.39 14.87 5.81
C LEU A 429 7.85 16.29 5.60
N LEU A 430 8.26 17.24 6.42
CA LEU A 430 7.77 18.63 6.39
C LEU A 430 8.40 19.47 5.27
N LYS A 431 9.47 18.98 4.63
CA LYS A 431 10.13 19.70 3.54
C LYS A 431 9.16 19.98 2.41
N GLY A 432 9.14 21.21 1.93
CA GLY A 432 8.25 21.65 0.85
C GLY A 432 6.75 21.57 1.20
N ASP A 433 6.42 21.60 2.48
CA ASP A 433 5.05 21.47 2.99
C ASP A 433 4.32 20.20 2.49
N VAL A 434 5.08 19.13 2.19
CA VAL A 434 4.51 17.87 1.69
C VAL A 434 3.59 17.25 2.73
N PHE A 435 4.09 17.05 3.94
CA PHE A 435 3.28 16.80 5.13
C PHE A 435 3.27 18.05 6.00
N THR A 436 2.24 18.21 6.82
CA THR A 436 2.17 19.29 7.81
C THR A 436 2.23 18.71 9.23
N GLU A 437 2.70 19.51 10.19
CA GLU A 437 2.70 19.13 11.62
C GLU A 437 1.30 18.73 12.10
N GLU A 438 0.29 19.48 11.68
CA GLU A 438 -1.11 19.22 12.03
C GLU A 438 -1.60 17.87 11.46
N LEU A 439 -1.27 17.56 10.21
CA LEU A 439 -1.59 16.28 9.59
C LEU A 439 -0.95 15.13 10.36
N LEU A 440 0.36 15.21 10.65
CA LEU A 440 1.10 14.16 11.34
C LEU A 440 0.60 13.97 12.78
N SER A 441 0.33 15.05 13.52
CA SER A 441 -0.23 14.95 14.86
C SER A 441 -1.63 14.32 14.86
N THR A 442 -2.51 14.73 13.94
CA THR A 442 -3.84 14.14 13.77
C THR A 442 -3.76 12.65 13.43
N TYR A 443 -2.84 12.27 12.54
CA TYR A 443 -2.62 10.88 12.16
C TYR A 443 -2.14 10.04 13.35
N MET A 444 -1.13 10.51 14.07
CA MET A 444 -0.58 9.80 15.24
C MET A 444 -1.61 9.67 16.36
N GLU A 445 -2.37 10.71 16.66
CA GLU A 445 -3.44 10.67 17.64
C GLU A 445 -4.53 9.67 17.25
N TYR A 446 -4.98 9.69 15.99
CA TYR A 446 -5.94 8.72 15.47
C TYR A 446 -5.42 7.29 15.66
N LYS A 447 -4.18 7.00 15.25
CA LYS A 447 -3.59 5.66 15.37
C LYS A 447 -3.47 5.19 16.81
N ARG A 448 -3.02 6.05 17.72
CA ARG A 448 -2.93 5.73 19.15
C ARG A 448 -4.31 5.44 19.74
N THR A 449 -5.25 6.37 19.58
CA THR A 449 -6.55 6.29 20.27
C THR A 449 -7.52 5.28 19.65
N LYS A 450 -7.54 5.15 18.32
CA LYS A 450 -8.53 4.31 17.61
C LYS A 450 -8.03 2.90 17.29
N GLU A 451 -6.72 2.69 17.25
CA GLU A 451 -6.15 1.38 16.89
C GLU A 451 -5.31 0.78 18.03
N VAL A 452 -4.24 1.45 18.49
CA VAL A 452 -3.35 0.89 19.52
C VAL A 452 -4.11 0.63 20.82
N ASP A 453 -4.76 1.64 21.38
CA ASP A 453 -5.50 1.53 22.62
C ASP A 453 -6.70 0.59 22.49
N ALA A 454 -7.40 0.67 21.34
CA ALA A 454 -8.54 -0.20 21.09
C ALA A 454 -8.17 -1.69 21.10
N VAL A 455 -7.02 -2.06 20.54
CA VAL A 455 -6.55 -3.45 20.56
C VAL A 455 -5.98 -3.82 21.93
N ARG A 456 -5.16 -2.95 22.53
CA ARG A 456 -4.50 -3.19 23.83
C ARG A 456 -5.48 -3.43 24.98
N LEU A 457 -6.62 -2.75 24.96
CA LEU A 457 -7.65 -2.86 26.02
C LEU A 457 -8.53 -4.12 25.89
N ARG A 458 -8.40 -4.89 24.81
CA ARG A 458 -9.19 -6.10 24.59
C ARG A 458 -8.38 -7.33 24.93
N PRO A 459 -8.87 -8.21 25.85
CA PRO A 459 -8.19 -9.46 26.13
C PRO A 459 -8.18 -10.35 24.88
N HIS A 460 -7.04 -10.98 24.63
CA HIS A 460 -6.89 -11.91 23.52
C HIS A 460 -7.24 -13.34 23.99
N PRO A 461 -7.94 -14.17 23.19
CA PRO A 461 -8.28 -15.56 23.61
C PRO A 461 -7.08 -16.39 24.09
N TYR A 462 -5.89 -16.16 23.55
CA TYR A 462 -4.67 -16.87 23.94
C TYR A 462 -4.17 -16.47 25.33
N GLU A 463 -4.50 -15.29 25.85
CA GLU A 463 -4.19 -14.89 27.23
C GLU A 463 -4.93 -15.78 28.26
N PHE A 464 -6.15 -16.20 27.93
CA PHE A 464 -6.88 -17.15 28.76
C PHE A 464 -6.18 -18.52 28.82
N ALA A 465 -5.56 -18.96 27.71
CA ALA A 465 -4.77 -20.19 27.69
C ALA A 465 -3.48 -20.09 28.52
N LEU A 466 -2.91 -18.87 28.62
CA LEU A 466 -1.67 -18.64 29.36
C LEU A 466 -1.86 -18.34 30.85
N TYR A 467 -2.97 -17.65 31.21
CA TYR A 467 -3.06 -16.97 32.51
C TYR A 467 -4.33 -17.27 33.30
N TYR A 468 -5.26 -18.09 32.79
CA TYR A 468 -6.55 -18.28 33.46
C TYR A 468 -6.45 -18.91 34.83
N ASP A 469 -5.45 -19.72 35.08
CA ASP A 469 -5.24 -20.51 36.31
C ASP A 469 -4.05 -20.05 37.19
N ILE A 470 -3.53 -18.82 36.91
CA ILE A 470 -2.49 -18.21 37.75
C ILE A 470 -3.07 -17.55 39.00
#